data_3230a8f7f0a2134295bc7392702d1d9e
#
_entry.id   3230a8f7f0a2134295bc7392702d1d9e
#
_cell.length_a   1.000
_cell.length_b   1.000
_cell.length_c   1.000
_cell.angle_alpha   90.00
_cell.angle_beta   90.00
_cell.angle_gamma   90.00
#
_symmetry.space_group_name_H-M   'P 1'
#
loop_
_entity.id
_entity.type
_entity.pdbx_description
1 polymer ?
#
loop_
_entity_poly.entity_id
_entity_poly.type
_entity_poly.pdbx_seq_one_letter_code
_entity_poly.pdbx_strand_id
1 'polypeptide(L)'
;MANNERRVGTVSRGIRCPIIRQGDDLAEIVATSVIEAAEIEGFSLNDRDVISVTESIVARSQGNYATIDDIAADVKAKFGNETVGVIFPILSRNRFAICLKGIAKGAKKIVLMLSYPQDEVGNSLADLDMIDKMGVNPYSDVLSLEKYRELFGVYRLEFTGVDYVEYYKNVIEEAGCEVEIVFANQAKAILDYTDCVLTCDIHTRARTKRILKEAGAKIVFGLDDILTSPQNGSGCNENYGLLGSNKSTEESIKLFPRECKDLCLSIQKKVLDRTGKCVEVMVYGDGAFKDPRGKIWELADPVVSPAFTDGLIGTPNELKLKYLADNDFKDLSGEALKEAISKSIREKGGNLVGNMAAQGTTPRQLTDLIGSLCDLTSGSGDKGTPVVLVQGYFDNYTN
;
A
#
# COMPACT_ATOMS: atom_id res chain seq x y z
N MET A 1 26.80 -25.29 -32.78
CA MET A 1 26.34 -25.39 -31.40
C MET A 1 25.25 -24.34 -31.28
N ALA A 2 24.03 -24.73 -30.96
CA ALA A 2 22.95 -23.74 -30.75
C ALA A 2 23.38 -22.84 -29.58
N ASN A 3 23.39 -21.54 -29.81
CA ASN A 3 23.65 -20.53 -28.79
C ASN A 3 22.57 -20.69 -27.74
N ASN A 4 22.88 -21.23 -26.57
CA ASN A 4 21.93 -21.53 -25.50
C ASN A 4 21.69 -20.27 -24.67
N GLU A 5 21.51 -19.14 -25.36
CA GLU A 5 21.17 -17.87 -24.72
C GLU A 5 19.77 -17.97 -24.17
N ARG A 6 19.63 -17.61 -22.89
CA ARG A 6 18.34 -17.48 -22.25
C ARG A 6 17.48 -16.43 -22.97
N ARG A 7 16.29 -16.82 -23.41
CA ARG A 7 15.36 -15.94 -24.16
C ARG A 7 14.25 -15.37 -23.28
N VAL A 8 14.08 -15.89 -22.08
CA VAL A 8 13.08 -15.46 -21.11
C VAL A 8 13.81 -14.81 -19.94
N GLY A 9 13.51 -13.57 -19.69
CA GLY A 9 14.02 -12.81 -18.54
C GLY A 9 13.23 -13.12 -17.27
N THR A 10 12.64 -12.10 -16.65
CA THR A 10 11.84 -12.25 -15.43
C THR A 10 10.56 -13.06 -15.69
N VAL A 11 10.30 -14.01 -14.81
CA VAL A 11 9.07 -14.82 -14.78
C VAL A 11 8.41 -14.65 -13.42
N SER A 12 7.12 -14.30 -13.41
CA SER A 12 6.31 -14.18 -12.19
C SER A 12 5.24 -15.27 -12.17
N ARG A 13 5.19 -16.04 -11.06
CA ARG A 13 4.25 -17.15 -10.87
C ARG A 13 3.46 -16.99 -9.60
N GLY A 14 2.12 -16.95 -9.71
CA GLY A 14 1.24 -17.08 -8.55
C GLY A 14 1.25 -18.53 -8.03
N ILE A 15 1.62 -18.71 -6.78
CA ILE A 15 1.69 -20.01 -6.12
C ILE A 15 0.41 -20.23 -5.31
N ARG A 16 -0.28 -21.32 -5.57
CA ARG A 16 -1.46 -21.73 -4.81
C ARG A 16 -1.04 -22.24 -3.44
N CYS A 17 -1.79 -21.81 -2.42
CA CYS A 17 -1.60 -22.24 -1.06
C CYS A 17 -2.92 -22.80 -0.50
N PRO A 18 -2.87 -23.64 0.56
CA PRO A 18 -4.07 -23.97 1.33
C PRO A 18 -4.69 -22.72 1.93
N ILE A 19 -5.94 -22.82 2.38
CA ILE A 19 -6.62 -21.73 3.09
C ILE A 19 -5.92 -21.51 4.43
N ILE A 20 -5.27 -20.37 4.58
CA ILE A 20 -4.54 -20.01 5.80
C ILE A 20 -5.54 -19.68 6.93
N ARG A 21 -5.27 -20.19 8.14
CA ARG A 21 -6.05 -19.94 9.35
C ARG A 21 -5.16 -19.36 10.44
N GLN A 22 -5.77 -18.79 11.45
CA GLN A 22 -5.05 -18.35 12.65
C GLN A 22 -4.32 -19.52 13.30
N GLY A 23 -3.04 -19.30 13.62
CA GLY A 23 -2.18 -20.29 14.26
C GLY A 23 -1.44 -21.24 13.29
N ASP A 24 -1.69 -21.16 11.99
CA ASP A 24 -0.93 -21.91 10.99
C ASP A 24 0.54 -21.49 10.96
N ASP A 25 1.47 -22.44 10.80
CA ASP A 25 2.88 -22.16 10.50
C ASP A 25 3.01 -21.68 9.05
N LEU A 26 2.85 -20.37 8.86
CA LEU A 26 2.85 -19.77 7.55
C LEU A 26 4.19 -19.95 6.84
N ALA A 27 5.32 -19.92 7.57
CA ALA A 27 6.64 -20.09 6.98
C ALA A 27 6.79 -21.51 6.39
N GLU A 28 6.26 -22.52 7.08
CA GLU A 28 6.24 -23.90 6.61
C GLU A 28 5.36 -24.06 5.37
N ILE A 29 4.15 -23.50 5.41
CA ILE A 29 3.19 -23.59 4.31
C ILE A 29 3.75 -22.92 3.05
N VAL A 30 4.33 -21.71 3.18
CA VAL A 30 4.89 -20.98 2.04
C VAL A 30 6.07 -21.75 1.42
N ALA A 31 7.03 -22.18 2.25
CA ALA A 31 8.18 -22.91 1.76
C ALA A 31 7.78 -24.23 1.05
N THR A 32 6.86 -24.99 1.65
CA THR A 32 6.34 -26.23 1.07
C THR A 32 5.60 -25.96 -0.24
N SER A 33 4.68 -25.00 -0.27
CA SER A 33 3.90 -24.70 -1.49
C SER A 33 4.79 -24.26 -2.66
N VAL A 34 5.85 -23.50 -2.40
CA VAL A 34 6.79 -23.07 -3.45
C VAL A 34 7.62 -24.24 -3.97
N ILE A 35 8.12 -25.11 -3.09
CA ILE A 35 8.92 -26.28 -3.45
C ILE A 35 8.08 -27.30 -4.24
N GLU A 36 6.88 -27.63 -3.74
CA GLU A 36 5.97 -28.54 -4.44
C GLU A 36 5.54 -27.99 -5.80
N ALA A 37 5.29 -26.68 -5.91
CA ALA A 37 5.00 -26.05 -7.20
C ALA A 37 6.18 -26.21 -8.18
N ALA A 38 7.41 -26.04 -7.71
CA ALA A 38 8.61 -26.23 -8.55
C ALA A 38 8.73 -27.67 -9.04
N GLU A 39 8.48 -28.66 -8.17
CA GLU A 39 8.53 -30.08 -8.51
C GLU A 39 7.41 -30.46 -9.50
N ILE A 40 6.16 -30.06 -9.23
CA ILE A 40 5.00 -30.44 -10.04
C ILE A 40 5.03 -29.78 -11.42
N GLU A 41 5.39 -28.49 -11.49
CA GLU A 41 5.40 -27.74 -12.74
C GLU A 41 6.74 -27.83 -13.49
N GLY A 42 7.74 -28.56 -12.93
CA GLY A 42 9.00 -28.88 -13.61
C GLY A 42 9.94 -27.69 -13.80
N PHE A 43 9.99 -26.77 -12.85
CA PHE A 43 10.99 -25.69 -12.83
C PHE A 43 11.91 -25.80 -11.62
N SER A 44 13.06 -25.18 -11.68
CA SER A 44 14.04 -25.18 -10.57
C SER A 44 14.10 -23.81 -9.91
N LEU A 45 14.23 -23.79 -8.58
CA LEU A 45 14.57 -22.59 -7.85
C LEU A 45 16.04 -22.21 -8.07
N ASN A 46 16.32 -20.92 -8.08
CA ASN A 46 17.67 -20.38 -8.21
C ASN A 46 17.98 -19.46 -7.04
N ASP A 47 19.28 -19.23 -6.82
CA ASP A 47 19.69 -18.19 -5.88
C ASP A 47 19.16 -16.83 -6.33
N ARG A 48 18.72 -16.02 -5.36
CA ARG A 48 18.09 -14.72 -5.57
C ARG A 48 16.73 -14.74 -6.31
N ASP A 49 16.10 -15.90 -6.50
CA ASP A 49 14.66 -15.89 -6.80
C ASP A 49 13.91 -15.22 -5.64
N VAL A 50 12.82 -14.52 -5.91
CA VAL A 50 12.08 -13.78 -4.87
C VAL A 50 10.76 -14.47 -4.56
N ILE A 51 10.56 -14.81 -3.30
CA ILE A 51 9.28 -15.29 -2.78
C ILE A 51 8.58 -14.10 -2.09
N SER A 52 7.44 -13.72 -2.61
CA SER A 52 6.64 -12.61 -2.06
C SER A 52 5.35 -13.13 -1.46
N VAL A 53 5.03 -12.70 -0.25
CA VAL A 53 3.86 -13.14 0.51
C VAL A 53 2.94 -11.94 0.74
N THR A 54 1.65 -12.06 0.39
CA THR A 54 0.71 -10.96 0.64
C THR A 54 0.50 -10.73 2.15
N GLU A 55 0.47 -9.47 2.56
CA GLU A 55 0.27 -9.06 3.96
C GLU A 55 -0.98 -9.70 4.56
N SER A 56 -1.97 -9.94 3.72
CA SER A 56 -3.27 -10.45 4.12
C SER A 56 -3.20 -11.82 4.80
N ILE A 57 -2.45 -12.77 4.25
CA ILE A 57 -2.34 -14.10 4.87
C ILE A 57 -1.40 -14.08 6.08
N VAL A 58 -0.46 -13.13 6.14
CA VAL A 58 0.41 -12.94 7.30
C VAL A 58 -0.42 -12.50 8.51
N ALA A 59 -1.22 -11.44 8.35
CA ALA A 59 -2.11 -10.97 9.41
C ALA A 59 -3.14 -12.04 9.82
N ARG A 60 -3.63 -12.83 8.84
CA ARG A 60 -4.58 -13.92 9.08
C ARG A 60 -3.99 -15.05 9.91
N SER A 61 -2.77 -15.49 9.59
CA SER A 61 -2.10 -16.54 10.39
C SER A 61 -1.82 -16.09 11.82
N GLN A 62 -1.52 -14.81 12.01
CA GLN A 62 -1.33 -14.18 13.32
C GLN A 62 -2.63 -14.01 14.12
N GLY A 63 -3.81 -14.12 13.48
CA GLY A 63 -5.08 -13.76 14.11
C GLY A 63 -5.15 -12.28 14.48
N ASN A 64 -4.50 -11.40 13.73
CA ASN A 64 -4.39 -9.98 14.06
C ASN A 64 -5.66 -9.22 13.65
N TYR A 65 -6.71 -9.37 14.47
CA TYR A 65 -8.02 -8.78 14.26
C TYR A 65 -8.45 -7.91 15.43
N ALA A 66 -9.28 -6.92 15.16
CA ALA A 66 -9.93 -6.10 16.16
C ALA A 66 -11.41 -5.86 15.76
N THR A 67 -12.26 -5.62 16.74
CA THR A 67 -13.65 -5.24 16.53
C THR A 67 -13.81 -3.73 16.48
N ILE A 68 -14.96 -3.27 15.99
CA ILE A 68 -15.31 -1.83 16.07
C ILE A 68 -15.40 -1.37 17.53
N ASP A 69 -15.71 -2.26 18.49
CA ASP A 69 -15.74 -1.96 19.92
C ASP A 69 -14.34 -1.75 20.49
N ASP A 70 -13.35 -2.49 20.01
CA ASP A 70 -11.96 -2.29 20.41
C ASP A 70 -11.42 -0.95 19.91
N ILE A 71 -11.78 -0.57 18.68
CA ILE A 71 -11.47 0.78 18.14
C ILE A 71 -12.14 1.85 18.99
N ALA A 72 -13.43 1.68 19.29
CA ALA A 72 -14.21 2.62 20.09
C ALA A 72 -13.62 2.81 21.50
N ALA A 73 -13.17 1.72 22.12
CA ALA A 73 -12.56 1.77 23.45
C ALA A 73 -11.27 2.60 23.44
N ASP A 74 -10.41 2.40 22.45
CA ASP A 74 -9.14 3.15 22.33
C ASP A 74 -9.37 4.62 21.97
N VAL A 75 -10.29 4.91 21.04
CA VAL A 75 -10.69 6.29 20.69
C VAL A 75 -11.25 7.02 21.91
N LYS A 76 -12.14 6.38 22.68
CA LYS A 76 -12.70 6.95 23.90
C LYS A 76 -11.63 7.20 24.97
N ALA A 77 -10.66 6.31 25.11
CA ALA A 77 -9.55 6.50 26.04
C ALA A 77 -8.67 7.70 25.65
N LYS A 78 -8.48 7.96 24.37
CA LYS A 78 -7.62 9.04 23.84
C LYS A 78 -8.30 10.41 23.77
N PHE A 79 -9.58 10.45 23.42
CA PHE A 79 -10.32 11.69 23.17
C PHE A 79 -11.35 12.02 24.26
N GLY A 80 -11.70 11.06 25.11
CA GLY A 80 -12.74 11.27 26.14
C GLY A 80 -14.12 11.52 25.54
N ASN A 81 -14.75 12.61 25.98
CA ASN A 81 -16.07 13.05 25.50
C ASN A 81 -15.98 14.29 24.58
N GLU A 82 -14.80 14.58 24.06
CA GLU A 82 -14.60 15.74 23.19
C GLU A 82 -15.22 15.51 21.79
N THR A 83 -15.45 16.61 21.08
CA THR A 83 -15.75 16.55 19.64
C THR A 83 -14.47 16.21 18.89
N VAL A 84 -14.48 15.17 18.06
CA VAL A 84 -13.31 14.72 17.32
C VAL A 84 -13.36 15.20 15.88
N GLY A 85 -12.35 15.96 15.47
CA GLY A 85 -12.12 16.30 14.08
C GLY A 85 -11.44 15.14 13.36
N VAL A 86 -12.16 14.43 12.49
CA VAL A 86 -11.62 13.36 11.65
C VAL A 86 -11.29 13.93 10.30
N ILE A 87 -10.00 14.02 9.96
CA ILE A 87 -9.56 14.77 8.77
C ILE A 87 -8.83 13.93 7.75
N PHE A 88 -9.11 14.23 6.48
CA PHE A 88 -8.44 13.71 5.30
C PHE A 88 -8.45 12.19 5.16
N PRO A 89 -9.58 11.51 5.43
CA PRO A 89 -9.66 10.08 5.17
C PRO A 89 -9.71 9.78 3.68
N ILE A 90 -9.21 8.60 3.31
CA ILE A 90 -9.43 8.05 1.97
C ILE A 90 -10.89 7.58 1.82
N LEU A 91 -11.42 7.66 0.60
CA LEU A 91 -12.79 7.24 0.29
C LEU A 91 -12.83 5.73 -0.01
N SER A 92 -12.98 4.92 1.03
CA SER A 92 -12.92 3.46 0.91
C SER A 92 -13.94 2.74 1.79
N ARG A 93 -14.74 1.86 1.17
CA ARG A 93 -15.70 0.99 1.88
C ARG A 93 -15.00 -0.13 2.66
N ASN A 94 -13.91 -0.64 2.11
CA ASN A 94 -13.23 -1.83 2.65
C ASN A 94 -12.12 -1.50 3.66
N ARG A 95 -11.68 -0.25 3.70
CA ARG A 95 -10.59 0.19 4.58
C ARG A 95 -11.08 1.19 5.60
N PHE A 96 -11.39 2.43 5.17
CA PHE A 96 -11.68 3.48 6.12
C PHE A 96 -13.10 3.42 6.73
N ALA A 97 -14.12 3.03 5.97
CA ALA A 97 -15.51 3.04 6.49
C ALA A 97 -15.71 2.19 7.76
N ILE A 98 -15.07 1.03 7.84
CA ILE A 98 -15.14 0.19 9.04
C ILE A 98 -14.37 0.80 10.22
N CYS A 99 -13.23 1.44 9.96
CA CYS A 99 -12.50 2.21 10.98
C CYS A 99 -13.36 3.38 11.46
N LEU A 100 -13.99 4.11 10.54
CA LEU A 100 -14.88 5.23 10.84
C LEU A 100 -16.05 4.81 11.73
N LYS A 101 -16.65 3.63 11.48
CA LYS A 101 -17.70 3.06 12.34
C LYS A 101 -17.22 2.88 13.78
N GLY A 102 -16.02 2.32 13.96
CA GLY A 102 -15.42 2.17 15.29
C GLY A 102 -15.06 3.51 15.95
N ILE A 103 -14.49 4.45 15.18
CA ILE A 103 -14.17 5.81 15.66
C ILE A 103 -15.45 6.53 16.11
N ALA A 104 -16.50 6.47 15.30
CA ALA A 104 -17.78 7.09 15.61
C ALA A 104 -18.41 6.52 16.88
N LYS A 105 -18.34 5.19 17.07
CA LYS A 105 -18.84 4.54 18.29
C LYS A 105 -18.11 4.98 19.55
N GLY A 106 -16.84 5.40 19.43
CA GLY A 106 -16.01 5.89 20.53
C GLY A 106 -16.13 7.40 20.78
N ALA A 107 -16.72 8.17 19.87
CA ALA A 107 -16.84 9.63 19.94
C ALA A 107 -18.26 10.08 20.22
N LYS A 108 -18.44 11.26 20.82
CA LYS A 108 -19.74 11.87 21.02
C LYS A 108 -20.23 12.62 19.76
N LYS A 109 -19.33 13.37 19.15
CA LYS A 109 -19.56 14.12 17.90
C LYS A 109 -18.31 14.03 17.04
N ILE A 110 -18.50 13.88 15.73
CA ILE A 110 -17.43 13.96 14.73
C ILE A 110 -17.64 15.18 13.84
N VAL A 111 -16.56 15.95 13.63
CA VAL A 111 -16.47 16.86 12.49
C VAL A 111 -15.61 16.16 11.44
N LEU A 112 -16.26 15.66 10.39
CA LEU A 112 -15.60 14.95 9.30
C LEU A 112 -15.15 15.95 8.24
N MET A 113 -13.85 16.18 8.13
CA MET A 113 -13.28 17.08 7.12
C MET A 113 -12.69 16.26 5.96
N LEU A 114 -13.34 16.38 4.81
CA LEU A 114 -12.97 15.68 3.58
C LEU A 114 -12.12 16.57 2.68
N SER A 115 -11.09 16.01 2.08
CA SER A 115 -10.36 16.68 1.00
C SER A 115 -11.21 16.75 -0.26
N TYR A 116 -11.09 17.85 -1.03
CA TYR A 116 -11.73 18.01 -2.32
C TYR A 116 -10.79 18.74 -3.30
N PRO A 117 -10.90 18.55 -4.60
CA PRO A 117 -11.88 17.75 -5.33
C PRO A 117 -11.70 16.23 -5.17
N GLN A 118 -10.61 15.76 -4.60
CA GLN A 118 -10.29 14.35 -4.44
C GLN A 118 -9.53 14.08 -3.15
N ASP A 119 -9.56 12.81 -2.71
CA ASP A 119 -8.72 12.36 -1.61
C ASP A 119 -7.25 12.15 -2.05
N GLU A 120 -6.39 11.75 -1.11
CA GLU A 120 -4.95 11.58 -1.28
C GLU A 120 -4.58 10.49 -2.31
N VAL A 121 -5.49 9.54 -2.58
CA VAL A 121 -5.29 8.45 -3.54
C VAL A 121 -6.11 8.62 -4.83
N GLY A 122 -6.65 9.82 -5.07
CA GLY A 122 -7.29 10.18 -6.33
C GLY A 122 -8.78 9.85 -6.42
N ASN A 123 -9.45 9.43 -5.34
CA ASN A 123 -10.90 9.27 -5.36
C ASN A 123 -11.57 10.64 -5.29
N SER A 124 -12.38 10.96 -6.30
CA SER A 124 -12.97 12.29 -6.45
C SER A 124 -14.26 12.43 -5.66
N LEU A 125 -14.48 13.65 -5.16
CA LEU A 125 -15.74 14.14 -4.59
C LEU A 125 -16.40 15.21 -5.47
N ALA A 126 -15.64 15.84 -6.37
CA ALA A 126 -16.16 16.81 -7.32
C ALA A 126 -15.45 16.67 -8.66
N ASP A 127 -16.10 17.10 -9.73
CA ASP A 127 -15.49 17.20 -11.04
C ASP A 127 -14.60 18.45 -11.12
N LEU A 128 -13.41 18.35 -11.73
CA LEU A 128 -12.47 19.45 -11.87
C LEU A 128 -13.03 20.60 -12.70
N ASP A 129 -13.74 20.26 -13.80
CA ASP A 129 -14.37 21.29 -14.64
C ASP A 129 -15.45 22.04 -13.89
N MET A 130 -16.13 21.39 -12.93
CA MET A 130 -17.10 22.03 -12.06
C MET A 130 -16.44 22.96 -11.04
N ILE A 131 -15.30 22.57 -10.47
CA ILE A 131 -14.50 23.42 -9.58
C ILE A 131 -14.13 24.73 -10.29
N ASP A 132 -13.57 24.61 -11.50
CA ASP A 132 -13.18 25.79 -12.32
C ASP A 132 -14.39 26.66 -12.68
N LYS A 133 -15.49 26.04 -13.10
CA LYS A 133 -16.72 26.73 -13.52
C LYS A 133 -17.41 27.48 -12.39
N MET A 134 -17.35 26.94 -11.16
CA MET A 134 -17.93 27.57 -9.97
C MET A 134 -16.97 28.57 -9.31
N GLY A 135 -15.73 28.69 -9.80
CA GLY A 135 -14.72 29.60 -9.27
C GLY A 135 -14.28 29.27 -7.85
N VAL A 136 -14.33 27.99 -7.47
CA VAL A 136 -13.92 27.52 -6.15
C VAL A 136 -12.41 27.33 -6.12
N ASN A 137 -11.76 27.81 -5.07
CA ASN A 137 -10.33 27.59 -4.85
C ASN A 137 -10.10 26.52 -3.78
N PRO A 138 -9.76 25.27 -4.15
CA PRO A 138 -9.55 24.19 -3.17
C PRO A 138 -8.41 24.46 -2.17
N TYR A 139 -7.49 25.37 -2.48
CA TYR A 139 -6.38 25.71 -1.57
C TYR A 139 -6.83 26.62 -0.40
N SER A 140 -7.88 27.41 -0.56
CA SER A 140 -8.29 28.39 0.43
C SER A 140 -9.70 28.19 0.96
N ASP A 141 -10.59 27.67 0.12
CA ASP A 141 -12.01 27.68 0.42
C ASP A 141 -12.40 26.51 1.33
N VAL A 142 -13.18 26.83 2.36
CA VAL A 142 -13.79 25.87 3.28
C VAL A 142 -15.28 25.84 2.98
N LEU A 143 -15.80 24.64 2.69
CA LEU A 143 -17.21 24.49 2.35
C LEU A 143 -17.93 23.67 3.42
N SER A 144 -19.11 24.14 3.83
CA SER A 144 -20.06 23.32 4.59
C SER A 144 -20.68 22.24 3.68
N LEU A 145 -21.28 21.21 4.25
CA LEU A 145 -22.03 20.21 3.49
C LEU A 145 -23.11 20.85 2.60
N GLU A 146 -23.84 21.83 3.12
CA GLU A 146 -24.89 22.54 2.38
C GLU A 146 -24.28 23.25 1.17
N LYS A 147 -23.21 24.02 1.37
CA LYS A 147 -22.54 24.75 0.29
C LYS A 147 -21.92 23.81 -0.75
N TYR A 148 -21.34 22.72 -0.32
CA TYR A 148 -20.82 21.69 -1.23
C TYR A 148 -21.94 21.11 -2.11
N ARG A 149 -23.09 20.76 -1.51
CA ARG A 149 -24.24 20.22 -2.25
C ARG A 149 -24.87 21.24 -3.19
N GLU A 150 -24.89 22.52 -2.82
CA GLU A 150 -25.34 23.62 -3.69
C GLU A 150 -24.45 23.71 -4.94
N LEU A 151 -23.13 23.63 -4.79
CA LEU A 151 -22.16 23.83 -5.86
C LEU A 151 -22.02 22.59 -6.76
N PHE A 152 -21.96 21.41 -6.19
CA PHE A 152 -21.57 20.18 -6.88
C PHE A 152 -22.66 19.09 -6.91
N GLY A 153 -23.76 19.28 -6.20
CA GLY A 153 -24.86 18.30 -6.14
C GLY A 153 -24.44 16.98 -5.47
N VAL A 154 -24.96 15.89 -6.00
CA VAL A 154 -24.62 14.52 -5.59
C VAL A 154 -23.56 13.98 -6.51
N TYR A 155 -22.33 13.83 -6.00
CA TYR A 155 -21.24 13.21 -6.74
C TYR A 155 -21.13 11.73 -6.39
N ARG A 156 -21.16 10.88 -7.41
CA ARG A 156 -20.99 9.43 -7.26
C ARG A 156 -19.67 8.99 -7.88
N LEU A 157 -18.87 8.28 -7.10
CA LEU A 157 -17.58 7.78 -7.58
C LEU A 157 -17.77 6.84 -8.78
N GLU A 158 -17.07 7.08 -9.87
CA GLU A 158 -17.27 6.43 -11.17
C GLU A 158 -17.25 4.91 -11.12
N PHE A 159 -16.31 4.30 -10.36
CA PHE A 159 -16.21 2.85 -10.26
C PHE A 159 -17.23 2.19 -9.35
N THR A 160 -17.62 2.85 -8.28
CA THR A 160 -18.43 2.24 -7.23
C THR A 160 -19.88 2.69 -7.25
N GLY A 161 -20.17 3.80 -7.93
CA GLY A 161 -21.49 4.45 -7.91
C GLY A 161 -21.88 5.04 -6.55
N VAL A 162 -20.95 5.10 -5.58
CA VAL A 162 -21.21 5.51 -4.20
C VAL A 162 -21.04 7.01 -4.07
N ASP A 163 -22.01 7.69 -3.43
CA ASP A 163 -21.85 9.00 -2.84
C ASP A 163 -21.17 8.82 -1.46
N TYR A 164 -19.88 9.04 -1.40
CA TYR A 164 -19.10 8.84 -0.17
C TYR A 164 -19.42 9.86 0.92
N VAL A 165 -19.92 11.03 0.56
CA VAL A 165 -20.35 12.04 1.54
C VAL A 165 -21.53 11.52 2.34
N GLU A 166 -22.57 11.06 1.63
CA GLU A 166 -23.75 10.48 2.28
C GLU A 166 -23.42 9.15 2.96
N TYR A 167 -22.58 8.33 2.33
CA TYR A 167 -22.19 7.03 2.89
C TYR A 167 -21.46 7.19 4.24
N TYR A 168 -20.47 8.07 4.35
CA TYR A 168 -19.75 8.30 5.60
C TYR A 168 -20.62 8.97 6.66
N LYS A 169 -21.50 9.88 6.24
CA LYS A 169 -22.50 10.45 7.14
C LYS A 169 -23.34 9.35 7.79
N ASN A 170 -23.91 8.47 6.98
CA ASN A 170 -24.74 7.37 7.46
C ASN A 170 -23.96 6.42 8.38
N VAL A 171 -22.71 6.08 8.06
CA VAL A 171 -21.85 5.23 8.93
C VAL A 171 -21.69 5.85 10.31
N ILE A 172 -21.52 7.18 10.41
CA ILE A 172 -21.35 7.87 11.69
C ILE A 172 -22.68 7.93 12.45
N GLU A 173 -23.78 8.28 11.78
CA GLU A 173 -25.12 8.38 12.38
C GLU A 173 -25.64 7.02 12.86
N GLU A 174 -25.43 5.94 12.08
CA GLU A 174 -25.78 4.57 12.46
C GLU A 174 -24.99 4.06 13.67
N ALA A 175 -23.78 4.57 13.89
CA ALA A 175 -23.00 4.31 15.12
C ALA A 175 -23.52 5.09 16.34
N GLY A 176 -24.53 5.94 16.19
CA GLY A 176 -25.11 6.76 17.26
C GLY A 176 -24.33 8.02 17.57
N CYS A 177 -23.48 8.50 16.65
CA CYS A 177 -22.63 9.68 16.81
C CYS A 177 -23.19 10.86 16.03
N GLU A 178 -23.13 12.06 16.61
CA GLU A 178 -23.43 13.29 15.88
C GLU A 178 -22.36 13.58 14.83
N VAL A 179 -22.76 14.07 13.65
CA VAL A 179 -21.82 14.37 12.56
C VAL A 179 -22.03 15.74 11.97
N GLU A 180 -20.92 16.42 11.69
CA GLU A 180 -20.85 17.63 10.88
C GLU A 180 -19.81 17.38 9.78
N ILE A 181 -20.14 17.74 8.52
CA ILE A 181 -19.24 17.50 7.38
C ILE A 181 -18.75 18.82 6.82
N VAL A 182 -17.44 18.89 6.64
CA VAL A 182 -16.73 20.06 6.12
C VAL A 182 -15.79 19.61 5.00
N PHE A 183 -15.58 20.47 4.01
CA PHE A 183 -14.64 20.24 2.92
C PHE A 183 -13.56 21.31 2.97
N ALA A 184 -12.32 20.88 3.10
CA ALA A 184 -11.16 21.76 3.11
C ALA A 184 -9.87 20.96 2.81
N ASN A 185 -8.83 21.64 2.33
CA ASN A 185 -7.52 21.05 2.09
C ASN A 185 -6.42 21.63 3.01
N GLN A 186 -6.80 22.57 3.87
CA GLN A 186 -5.90 23.13 4.89
C GLN A 186 -6.20 22.48 6.24
N ALA A 187 -5.27 21.68 6.78
CA ALA A 187 -5.47 20.99 8.05
C ALA A 187 -5.93 21.89 9.19
N LYS A 188 -5.46 23.15 9.22
CA LYS A 188 -5.84 24.13 10.24
C LYS A 188 -7.33 24.51 10.24
N ALA A 189 -8.04 24.31 9.13
CA ALA A 189 -9.47 24.64 9.05
C ALA A 189 -10.31 23.85 10.06
N ILE A 190 -9.87 22.67 10.48
CA ILE A 190 -10.56 21.88 11.50
C ILE A 190 -10.59 22.56 12.88
N LEU A 191 -9.61 23.44 13.15
CA LEU A 191 -9.48 24.11 14.44
C LEU A 191 -10.58 25.17 14.70
N ASP A 192 -11.30 25.57 13.65
CA ASP A 192 -12.50 26.41 13.79
C ASP A 192 -13.69 25.62 14.37
N TYR A 193 -13.60 24.30 14.42
CA TYR A 193 -14.63 23.38 14.90
C TYR A 193 -14.24 22.62 16.16
N THR A 194 -12.99 22.16 16.25
CA THR A 194 -12.47 21.43 17.40
C THR A 194 -10.94 21.45 17.44
N ASP A 195 -10.37 21.40 18.66
CA ASP A 195 -8.94 21.29 18.92
C ASP A 195 -8.46 19.85 19.19
N CYS A 196 -9.38 18.87 19.09
CA CYS A 196 -9.10 17.43 19.27
C CYS A 196 -9.22 16.72 17.92
N VAL A 197 -8.09 16.32 17.31
CA VAL A 197 -8.01 15.92 15.90
C VAL A 197 -7.42 14.54 15.73
N LEU A 198 -8.09 13.71 14.92
CA LEU A 198 -7.62 12.45 14.38
C LEU A 198 -7.28 12.62 12.89
N THR A 199 -6.00 12.55 12.55
CA THR A 199 -5.53 12.65 11.16
C THR A 199 -5.60 11.28 10.49
N CYS A 200 -6.22 11.22 9.31
CA CYS A 200 -6.47 9.97 8.59
C CYS A 200 -5.76 9.90 7.23
N ASP A 201 -5.01 10.94 6.87
CA ASP A 201 -4.16 10.96 5.70
C ASP A 201 -3.02 9.92 5.82
N ILE A 202 -2.65 9.32 4.70
CA ILE A 202 -1.68 8.21 4.65
C ILE A 202 -0.26 8.75 4.47
N HIS A 203 -0.04 9.56 3.43
CA HIS A 203 1.29 10.02 3.04
C HIS A 203 1.76 11.25 3.80
N THR A 204 0.83 12.17 4.09
CA THR A 204 1.16 13.48 4.67
C THR A 204 0.91 13.58 6.17
N ARG A 205 0.46 12.51 6.81
CA ARG A 205 0.04 12.45 8.22
C ARG A 205 1.05 13.07 9.20
N ALA A 206 2.33 12.75 9.08
CA ALA A 206 3.36 13.33 9.96
C ALA A 206 3.42 14.86 9.84
N ARG A 207 3.29 15.39 8.62
CA ARG A 207 3.21 16.83 8.35
C ARG A 207 1.92 17.42 8.91
N THR A 208 0.79 16.75 8.72
CA THR A 208 -0.53 17.17 9.19
C THR A 208 -0.55 17.25 10.73
N LYS A 209 -0.08 16.21 11.42
CA LYS A 209 0.09 16.20 12.88
C LYS A 209 0.96 17.39 13.36
N ARG A 210 2.08 17.66 12.70
CA ARG A 210 2.97 18.78 13.05
C ARG A 210 2.27 20.13 12.88
N ILE A 211 1.61 20.37 11.75
CA ILE A 211 0.88 21.61 11.46
C ILE A 211 -0.19 21.89 12.53
N LEU A 212 -0.96 20.87 12.90
CA LEU A 212 -2.03 21.02 13.92
C LEU A 212 -1.46 21.32 15.29
N LYS A 213 -0.39 20.63 15.71
CA LYS A 213 0.30 20.89 16.98
C LYS A 213 0.86 22.31 17.04
N GLU A 214 1.53 22.76 15.98
CA GLU A 214 2.06 24.12 15.85
C GLU A 214 0.94 25.18 15.84
N ALA A 215 -0.26 24.84 15.38
CA ALA A 215 -1.42 25.72 15.39
C ALA A 215 -2.20 25.71 16.71
N GLY A 216 -1.78 24.93 17.71
CA GLY A 216 -2.36 24.94 19.06
C GLY A 216 -3.46 23.90 19.30
N ALA A 217 -3.59 22.88 18.46
CA ALA A 217 -4.49 21.76 18.73
C ALA A 217 -4.16 21.08 20.07
N LYS A 218 -5.17 20.80 20.88
CA LYS A 218 -5.05 20.23 22.24
C LYS A 218 -4.68 18.74 22.19
N ILE A 219 -5.36 17.98 21.33
CA ILE A 219 -5.14 16.55 21.14
C ILE A 219 -4.95 16.28 19.64
N VAL A 220 -3.86 15.63 19.27
CA VAL A 220 -3.57 15.24 17.89
C VAL A 220 -3.05 13.82 17.87
N PHE A 221 -3.87 12.93 17.33
CA PHE A 221 -3.51 11.54 16.99
C PHE A 221 -3.69 11.31 15.48
N GLY A 222 -3.12 10.21 14.98
CA GLY A 222 -3.38 9.71 13.63
C GLY A 222 -3.93 8.28 13.68
N LEU A 223 -4.31 7.73 12.53
CA LEU A 223 -4.72 6.33 12.44
C LEU A 223 -3.61 5.38 12.94
N ASP A 224 -2.35 5.76 12.79
CA ASP A 224 -1.18 5.06 13.31
C ASP A 224 -1.06 5.07 14.84
N ASP A 225 -1.82 5.90 15.53
CA ASP A 225 -1.84 5.96 17.00
C ASP A 225 -3.03 5.19 17.61
N ILE A 226 -3.96 4.69 16.80
CA ILE A 226 -5.13 3.94 17.28
C ILE A 226 -4.88 2.43 17.18
N LEU A 227 -5.14 1.68 18.25
CA LEU A 227 -4.84 0.24 18.40
C LEU A 227 -3.34 -0.09 18.27
N THR A 228 -2.49 0.75 18.83
CA THR A 228 -1.06 0.47 18.99
C THR A 228 -0.76 -0.54 20.10
N SER A 229 -1.74 -0.83 20.93
CA SER A 229 -1.75 -1.89 21.94
C SER A 229 -3.09 -2.60 21.96
N PRO A 230 -3.15 -3.87 22.41
CA PRO A 230 -4.40 -4.63 22.46
C PRO A 230 -5.46 -3.94 23.32
N GLN A 231 -6.69 -3.90 22.84
CA GLN A 231 -7.86 -3.49 23.60
C GLN A 231 -8.75 -4.73 23.82
N ASN A 232 -9.15 -5.01 25.04
CA ASN A 232 -10.02 -6.16 25.38
C ASN A 232 -9.53 -7.51 24.82
N GLY A 233 -8.22 -7.68 24.62
CA GLY A 233 -7.66 -8.90 24.04
C GLY A 233 -7.66 -8.95 22.50
N SER A 234 -7.90 -7.81 21.84
CA SER A 234 -7.81 -7.68 20.38
C SER A 234 -6.37 -7.84 19.86
N GLY A 235 -6.25 -7.96 18.53
CA GLY A 235 -4.99 -7.66 17.85
C GLY A 235 -4.61 -6.19 17.98
N CYS A 236 -3.39 -5.87 17.57
CA CYS A 236 -2.86 -4.50 17.52
C CYS A 236 -1.75 -4.40 16.47
N ASN A 237 -1.31 -3.19 16.18
CA ASN A 237 -0.04 -2.97 15.49
C ASN A 237 0.66 -1.76 16.08
N GLU A 238 1.81 -1.97 16.72
CA GLU A 238 2.56 -0.94 17.45
C GLU A 238 3.08 0.18 16.55
N ASN A 239 3.35 -0.12 15.27
CA ASN A 239 3.96 0.81 14.33
C ASN A 239 2.94 1.49 13.41
N TYR A 240 1.84 0.80 13.09
CA TYR A 240 0.90 1.23 12.06
C TYR A 240 -0.52 1.47 12.59
N GLY A 241 -0.84 1.01 13.81
CA GLY A 241 -2.18 1.16 14.37
C GLY A 241 -3.27 0.62 13.43
N LEU A 242 -4.20 1.49 13.04
CA LEU A 242 -5.26 1.18 12.06
C LEU A 242 -4.82 1.28 10.61
N LEU A 243 -3.63 1.80 10.31
CA LEU A 243 -3.16 1.88 8.93
C LEU A 243 -2.98 0.50 8.32
N GLY A 244 -3.32 0.36 7.03
CA GLY A 244 -3.25 -0.90 6.31
C GLY A 244 -4.28 -1.94 6.76
N SER A 245 -5.22 -1.58 7.65
CA SER A 245 -6.30 -2.47 8.04
C SER A 245 -7.34 -2.62 6.93
N ASN A 246 -8.02 -3.76 6.93
CA ASN A 246 -9.07 -4.08 5.97
C ASN A 246 -10.29 -4.66 6.69
N LYS A 247 -11.48 -4.38 6.16
CA LYS A 247 -12.73 -4.98 6.62
C LYS A 247 -12.63 -6.51 6.55
N SER A 248 -12.93 -7.17 7.67
CA SER A 248 -13.04 -8.62 7.77
C SER A 248 -14.49 -9.07 7.83
N THR A 249 -15.28 -8.43 8.69
CA THR A 249 -16.73 -8.60 8.80
C THR A 249 -17.40 -7.24 8.93
N GLU A 250 -18.72 -7.19 9.13
CA GLU A 250 -19.42 -5.92 9.39
C GLU A 250 -19.03 -5.27 10.74
N GLU A 251 -18.42 -6.04 11.64
CA GLU A 251 -18.09 -5.62 13.00
C GLU A 251 -16.59 -5.77 13.33
N SER A 252 -15.75 -6.21 12.37
CA SER A 252 -14.33 -6.45 12.62
C SER A 252 -13.44 -6.08 11.45
N ILE A 253 -12.23 -5.71 11.80
CA ILE A 253 -11.13 -5.44 10.86
C ILE A 253 -10.01 -6.45 11.04
N LYS A 254 -9.29 -6.72 9.96
CA LYS A 254 -7.98 -7.35 9.95
C LYS A 254 -6.95 -6.22 9.99
N LEU A 255 -6.11 -6.21 10.99
CA LEU A 255 -5.02 -5.25 11.14
C LEU A 255 -3.83 -5.61 10.25
N PHE A 256 -2.95 -4.64 10.04
CA PHE A 256 -1.69 -4.88 9.33
C PHE A 256 -0.82 -5.88 10.11
N PRO A 257 -0.06 -6.78 9.43
CA PRO A 257 0.70 -7.83 10.12
C PRO A 257 1.87 -7.28 10.93
N ARG A 258 2.29 -8.05 11.91
CA ARG A 258 3.46 -7.80 12.78
C ARG A 258 4.58 -8.79 12.45
N GLU A 259 5.79 -8.53 12.95
CA GLU A 259 6.92 -9.47 12.93
C GLU A 259 7.24 -10.03 11.53
N CYS A 260 6.99 -9.22 10.49
CA CYS A 260 7.13 -9.66 9.10
C CYS A 260 8.58 -9.99 8.74
N LYS A 261 9.58 -9.38 9.39
CA LYS A 261 11.01 -9.68 9.13
C LYS A 261 11.35 -11.10 9.55
N ASP A 262 10.89 -11.53 10.70
CA ASP A 262 11.15 -12.88 11.22
C ASP A 262 10.50 -13.96 10.32
N LEU A 263 9.30 -13.66 9.81
CA LEU A 263 8.66 -14.50 8.82
C LEU A 263 9.50 -14.62 7.54
N CYS A 264 9.96 -13.50 6.98
CA CYS A 264 10.82 -13.52 5.78
C CYS A 264 12.08 -14.36 5.99
N LEU A 265 12.78 -14.18 7.09
CA LEU A 265 13.98 -14.94 7.43
C LEU A 265 13.69 -16.44 7.65
N SER A 266 12.54 -16.75 8.28
CA SER A 266 12.14 -18.15 8.49
C SER A 266 11.83 -18.87 7.17
N ILE A 267 11.11 -18.22 6.25
CA ILE A 267 10.85 -18.78 4.90
C ILE A 267 12.16 -18.98 4.14
N GLN A 268 13.04 -17.96 4.10
CA GLN A 268 14.35 -18.04 3.44
C GLN A 268 15.15 -19.23 3.95
N LYS A 269 15.24 -19.39 5.27
CA LYS A 269 15.95 -20.49 5.91
C LYS A 269 15.35 -21.86 5.53
N LYS A 270 14.03 -22.01 5.61
CA LYS A 270 13.35 -23.28 5.29
C LYS A 270 13.57 -23.69 3.82
N VAL A 271 13.56 -22.73 2.90
CA VAL A 271 13.86 -23.00 1.47
C VAL A 271 15.32 -23.36 1.29
N LEU A 272 16.25 -22.63 1.91
CA LEU A 272 17.68 -22.94 1.86
C LEU A 272 17.98 -24.34 2.39
N ASP A 273 17.45 -24.68 3.57
CA ASP A 273 17.67 -25.98 4.23
C ASP A 273 17.20 -27.16 3.36
N ARG A 274 16.14 -26.99 2.56
CA ARG A 274 15.54 -28.06 1.74
C ARG A 274 16.08 -28.14 0.32
N THR A 275 16.45 -27.01 -0.26
CA THR A 275 16.81 -26.92 -1.69
C THR A 275 18.27 -26.56 -1.94
N GLY A 276 18.97 -26.07 -0.92
CA GLY A 276 20.32 -25.51 -1.05
C GLY A 276 20.34 -24.15 -1.78
N LYS A 277 19.18 -23.53 -2.04
CA LYS A 277 19.05 -22.25 -2.75
C LYS A 277 18.75 -21.10 -1.79
N CYS A 278 19.56 -20.04 -1.91
CA CYS A 278 19.36 -18.81 -1.15
C CYS A 278 18.43 -17.87 -1.92
N VAL A 279 17.13 -17.95 -1.64
CA VAL A 279 16.11 -17.07 -2.23
C VAL A 279 15.98 -15.78 -1.41
N GLU A 280 15.45 -14.73 -2.02
CA GLU A 280 15.01 -13.54 -1.29
C GLU A 280 13.52 -13.67 -0.96
N VAL A 281 13.10 -13.04 0.15
CA VAL A 281 11.72 -13.12 0.62
C VAL A 281 11.23 -11.72 1.01
N MET A 282 9.98 -11.40 0.68
CA MET A 282 9.33 -10.18 1.12
C MET A 282 7.85 -10.40 1.45
N VAL A 283 7.34 -9.56 2.32
CA VAL A 283 5.89 -9.36 2.50
C VAL A 283 5.50 -8.13 1.72
N TYR A 284 4.37 -8.16 1.02
CA TYR A 284 3.87 -7.03 0.22
C TYR A 284 2.36 -6.86 0.39
N GLY A 285 1.89 -5.64 0.13
CA GLY A 285 0.48 -5.29 0.01
C GLY A 285 0.31 -4.22 -1.05
N ASP A 286 -0.91 -3.99 -1.51
CA ASP A 286 -1.32 -3.01 -2.52
C ASP A 286 -0.36 -2.81 -3.71
N GLY A 287 -0.89 -2.69 -4.89
CA GLY A 287 -0.09 -2.67 -6.09
C GLY A 287 -0.52 -1.60 -7.11
N ALA A 288 -0.72 -2.01 -8.36
CA ALA A 288 -1.12 -1.12 -9.44
C ALA A 288 -2.65 -0.99 -9.57
N PHE A 289 -3.11 0.16 -10.01
CA PHE A 289 -4.51 0.39 -10.38
C PHE A 289 -4.59 1.22 -11.68
N LYS A 290 -5.74 1.15 -12.30
CA LYS A 290 -6.03 2.01 -13.45
C LYS A 290 -6.79 3.24 -12.97
N ASP A 291 -6.19 4.41 -13.18
CA ASP A 291 -6.88 5.67 -12.91
C ASP A 291 -8.14 5.78 -13.78
N PRO A 292 -9.34 5.94 -13.17
CA PRO A 292 -10.60 6.00 -13.90
C PRO A 292 -10.73 7.27 -14.75
N ARG A 293 -10.09 8.36 -14.37
CA ARG A 293 -10.16 9.66 -15.05
C ARG A 293 -9.14 9.78 -16.17
N GLY A 294 -7.87 9.61 -15.84
CA GLY A 294 -6.77 9.66 -16.80
C GLY A 294 -6.75 8.45 -17.74
N LYS A 295 -7.45 7.36 -17.39
CA LYS A 295 -7.48 6.11 -18.14
C LYS A 295 -6.12 5.46 -18.33
N ILE A 296 -5.17 5.80 -17.51
CA ILE A 296 -3.81 5.26 -17.49
C ILE A 296 -3.62 4.29 -16.31
N TRP A 297 -2.59 3.44 -16.43
CA TRP A 297 -2.16 2.59 -15.33
C TRP A 297 -1.16 3.33 -14.46
N GLU A 298 -1.40 3.32 -13.16
CA GLU A 298 -0.51 3.87 -12.14
C GLU A 298 -0.22 2.81 -11.10
N LEU A 299 0.95 2.91 -10.47
CA LEU A 299 1.26 2.09 -9.30
C LEU A 299 0.52 2.68 -8.11
N ALA A 300 -0.23 1.85 -7.40
CA ALA A 300 -0.84 2.25 -6.14
C ALA A 300 0.27 2.70 -5.20
N ASP A 301 0.09 3.84 -4.59
CA ASP A 301 1.04 4.41 -3.67
C ASP A 301 0.49 4.34 -2.24
N PRO A 302 1.31 3.89 -1.29
CA PRO A 302 2.54 3.13 -1.49
C PRO A 302 2.27 1.63 -1.61
N VAL A 303 3.03 0.94 -2.46
CA VAL A 303 3.19 -0.51 -2.28
C VAL A 303 3.92 -0.71 -0.96
N VAL A 304 3.20 -1.14 0.04
CA VAL A 304 3.78 -1.32 1.38
C VAL A 304 4.48 -2.67 1.43
N SER A 305 5.80 -2.65 1.62
CA SER A 305 6.57 -3.83 1.96
C SER A 305 7.06 -3.68 3.40
N PRO A 306 6.34 -4.26 4.38
CA PRO A 306 6.69 -4.12 5.80
C PRO A 306 7.99 -4.81 6.17
N ALA A 307 8.41 -5.82 5.41
CA ALA A 307 9.66 -6.52 5.63
C ALA A 307 10.12 -7.29 4.39
N PHE A 308 11.42 -7.46 4.31
CA PHE A 308 12.09 -8.20 3.24
C PHE A 308 13.48 -8.64 3.69
N THR A 309 14.08 -9.62 3.00
CA THR A 309 15.46 -10.06 3.20
C THR A 309 16.46 -9.06 2.61
N ASP A 310 17.68 -9.07 3.10
CA ASP A 310 18.65 -7.99 2.84
C ASP A 310 19.07 -7.86 1.37
N GLY A 311 18.95 -8.93 0.57
CA GLY A 311 19.22 -8.88 -0.87
C GLY A 311 18.23 -8.03 -1.68
N LEU A 312 17.14 -7.57 -1.06
CA LEU A 312 16.16 -6.67 -1.68
C LEU A 312 16.36 -5.20 -1.27
N ILE A 313 17.42 -4.87 -0.53
CA ILE A 313 17.74 -3.48 -0.18
C ILE A 313 18.21 -2.71 -1.41
N GLY A 314 17.66 -1.53 -1.62
CA GLY A 314 18.12 -0.56 -2.60
C GLY A 314 17.23 -0.39 -3.81
N THR A 315 17.78 0.22 -4.84
CA THR A 315 17.11 0.57 -6.10
C THR A 315 17.72 -0.24 -7.26
N PRO A 316 17.02 -0.37 -8.40
CA PRO A 316 17.60 -1.01 -9.58
C PRO A 316 18.93 -0.38 -10.00
N ASN A 317 19.93 -1.22 -10.21
CA ASN A 317 21.28 -0.82 -10.66
C ASN A 317 21.50 -1.29 -12.10
N GLU A 318 20.76 -0.71 -13.04
CA GLU A 318 20.68 -1.16 -14.43
C GLU A 318 21.19 -0.08 -15.40
N LEU A 319 21.89 -0.53 -16.44
CA LEU A 319 22.25 0.30 -17.58
C LEU A 319 21.14 0.30 -18.61
N LYS A 320 20.83 1.47 -19.17
CA LYS A 320 19.84 1.63 -20.22
C LYS A 320 20.46 1.25 -21.57
N LEU A 321 20.18 0.03 -22.05
CA LEU A 321 20.79 -0.51 -23.26
C LEU A 321 20.60 0.40 -24.49
N LYS A 322 19.41 0.97 -24.64
CA LYS A 322 19.15 1.92 -25.72
C LYS A 322 20.05 3.14 -25.64
N TYR A 323 20.26 3.70 -24.44
CA TYR A 323 21.15 4.85 -24.28
C TYR A 323 22.58 4.51 -24.69
N LEU A 324 23.11 3.37 -24.28
CA LEU A 324 24.45 2.91 -24.67
C LEU A 324 24.57 2.74 -26.19
N ALA A 325 23.56 2.11 -26.82
CA ALA A 325 23.54 1.88 -28.25
C ALA A 325 23.47 3.18 -29.07
N ASP A 326 22.63 4.13 -28.62
CA ASP A 326 22.40 5.40 -29.34
C ASP A 326 23.48 6.45 -29.11
N ASN A 327 24.29 6.33 -28.04
CA ASN A 327 25.31 7.31 -27.66
C ASN A 327 26.71 6.71 -27.65
N ASP A 328 27.06 5.88 -26.66
CA ASP A 328 28.42 5.43 -26.41
C ASP A 328 28.91 4.48 -27.52
N PHE A 329 28.02 3.72 -28.12
CA PHE A 329 28.31 2.69 -29.13
C PHE A 329 27.55 2.91 -30.45
N LYS A 330 27.19 4.14 -30.76
CA LYS A 330 26.39 4.52 -31.95
C LYS A 330 26.99 4.03 -33.28
N ASP A 331 28.30 3.86 -33.34
CA ASP A 331 29.04 3.45 -34.54
C ASP A 331 29.20 1.91 -34.61
N LEU A 332 28.72 1.16 -33.61
CA LEU A 332 28.76 -0.28 -33.57
C LEU A 332 27.43 -0.90 -33.96
N SER A 333 27.48 -2.10 -34.52
CA SER A 333 26.30 -2.89 -34.86
C SER A 333 26.53 -4.38 -34.72
N GLY A 334 25.45 -5.18 -34.71
CA GLY A 334 25.52 -6.63 -34.66
C GLY A 334 26.27 -7.16 -33.42
N GLU A 335 27.16 -8.12 -33.60
CA GLU A 335 27.87 -8.78 -32.51
C GLU A 335 28.84 -7.83 -31.78
N ALA A 336 29.47 -6.90 -32.49
CA ALA A 336 30.39 -5.93 -31.88
C ALA A 336 29.64 -5.01 -30.89
N LEU A 337 28.43 -4.56 -31.21
CA LEU A 337 27.58 -3.79 -30.30
C LEU A 337 27.18 -4.63 -29.08
N LYS A 338 26.78 -5.88 -29.30
CA LYS A 338 26.41 -6.82 -28.24
C LYS A 338 27.54 -7.05 -27.25
N GLU A 339 28.77 -7.27 -27.75
CA GLU A 339 29.96 -7.44 -26.91
C GLU A 339 30.30 -6.18 -26.10
N ALA A 340 30.23 -5.00 -26.72
CA ALA A 340 30.50 -3.73 -26.04
C ALA A 340 29.48 -3.47 -24.91
N ILE A 341 28.19 -3.68 -25.18
CA ILE A 341 27.13 -3.56 -24.17
C ILE A 341 27.33 -4.57 -23.05
N SER A 342 27.59 -5.84 -23.39
CA SER A 342 27.82 -6.91 -22.42
C SER A 342 29.03 -6.60 -21.54
N LYS A 343 30.10 -6.05 -22.10
CA LYS A 343 31.26 -5.59 -21.35
C LYS A 343 30.88 -4.49 -20.35
N SER A 344 30.18 -3.47 -20.81
CA SER A 344 29.71 -2.37 -19.94
C SER A 344 28.83 -2.85 -18.77
N ILE A 345 27.97 -3.86 -19.01
CA ILE A 345 27.16 -4.45 -17.95
C ILE A 345 28.03 -5.17 -16.91
N ARG A 346 29.04 -5.93 -17.34
CA ARG A 346 29.94 -6.64 -16.42
C ARG A 346 30.85 -5.71 -15.61
N GLU A 347 31.24 -4.58 -16.21
CA GLU A 347 32.17 -3.60 -15.62
C GLU A 347 31.44 -2.46 -14.86
N LYS A 348 30.11 -2.42 -14.88
CA LYS A 348 29.35 -1.35 -14.21
C LYS A 348 29.64 -1.31 -12.71
N GLY A 349 29.70 -0.10 -12.16
CA GLY A 349 29.85 0.12 -10.73
C GLY A 349 28.64 -0.37 -9.92
N GLY A 350 28.84 -0.61 -8.63
CA GLY A 350 27.77 -1.04 -7.71
C GLY A 350 26.70 0.03 -7.46
N ASN A 351 26.94 1.28 -7.85
CA ASN A 351 25.98 2.38 -7.72
C ASN A 351 26.02 3.27 -8.97
N LEU A 352 24.91 3.29 -9.70
CA LEU A 352 24.73 4.10 -10.91
C LEU A 352 23.91 5.38 -10.68
N VAL A 353 23.65 5.76 -9.44
CA VAL A 353 22.91 6.99 -9.11
C VAL A 353 23.63 8.20 -9.72
N GLY A 354 22.90 8.99 -10.51
CA GLY A 354 23.45 10.16 -11.22
C GLY A 354 24.17 9.83 -12.53
N ASN A 355 24.33 8.57 -12.91
CA ASN A 355 24.92 8.17 -14.18
C ASN A 355 23.91 8.35 -15.33
N MET A 356 24.31 9.00 -16.43
CA MET A 356 23.44 9.23 -17.59
C MET A 356 22.98 7.92 -18.25
N ALA A 357 23.81 6.89 -18.26
CA ALA A 357 23.46 5.58 -18.79
C ALA A 357 22.37 4.86 -17.96
N ALA A 358 22.13 5.28 -16.73
CA ALA A 358 21.06 4.78 -15.87
C ALA A 358 19.81 5.66 -15.90
N GLN A 359 19.81 6.79 -16.63
CA GLN A 359 18.65 7.69 -16.73
C GLN A 359 17.45 6.98 -17.37
N GLY A 360 16.29 7.21 -16.79
CA GLY A 360 15.03 6.62 -17.22
C GLY A 360 14.77 5.24 -16.60
N THR A 361 15.63 4.73 -15.70
CA THR A 361 15.26 3.67 -14.77
C THR A 361 14.33 4.25 -13.71
N THR A 362 13.37 3.44 -13.24
CA THR A 362 12.40 3.92 -12.26
C THR A 362 13.09 4.19 -10.91
N PRO A 363 13.03 5.39 -10.34
CA PRO A 363 13.69 5.72 -9.07
C PRO A 363 12.87 5.19 -7.88
N ARG A 364 12.57 3.90 -7.88
CA ARG A 364 11.81 3.20 -6.84
C ARG A 364 12.68 2.15 -6.16
N GLN A 365 12.31 1.76 -4.95
CA GLN A 365 12.94 0.65 -4.26
C GLN A 365 12.66 -0.66 -5.02
N LEU A 366 13.57 -1.62 -4.90
CA LEU A 366 13.37 -2.97 -5.47
C LEU A 366 12.07 -3.59 -4.94
N THR A 367 11.79 -3.40 -3.67
CA THR A 367 10.58 -3.91 -3.01
C THR A 367 9.29 -3.31 -3.57
N ASP A 368 9.28 -2.03 -3.98
CA ASP A 368 8.11 -1.39 -4.57
C ASP A 368 7.81 -1.98 -5.97
N LEU A 369 8.87 -2.18 -6.76
CA LEU A 369 8.76 -2.74 -8.11
C LEU A 369 8.33 -4.21 -8.07
N ILE A 370 8.99 -5.02 -7.24
CA ILE A 370 8.68 -6.45 -7.10
C ILE A 370 7.31 -6.62 -6.45
N GLY A 371 6.99 -5.84 -5.42
CA GLY A 371 5.68 -5.85 -4.78
C GLY A 371 4.55 -5.55 -5.76
N SER A 372 4.70 -4.54 -6.62
CA SER A 372 3.73 -4.21 -7.66
C SER A 372 3.58 -5.34 -8.70
N LEU A 373 4.71 -5.94 -9.12
CA LEU A 373 4.67 -7.11 -10.02
C LEU A 373 3.92 -8.28 -9.37
N CYS A 374 4.16 -8.52 -8.09
CA CYS A 374 3.49 -9.58 -7.33
C CYS A 374 2.01 -9.32 -7.18
N ASP A 375 1.59 -8.09 -6.88
CA ASP A 375 0.19 -7.73 -6.74
C ASP A 375 -0.58 -7.93 -8.06
N LEU A 376 0.01 -7.56 -9.19
CA LEU A 376 -0.56 -7.80 -10.52
C LEU A 376 -0.61 -9.29 -10.89
N THR A 377 0.26 -10.11 -10.33
CA THR A 377 0.33 -11.56 -10.58
C THR A 377 -0.59 -12.33 -9.67
N SER A 378 -0.65 -11.95 -8.39
CA SER A 378 -1.41 -12.67 -7.37
C SER A 378 -2.91 -12.38 -7.51
N GLY A 379 -3.69 -13.30 -6.97
CA GLY A 379 -5.13 -13.10 -6.80
C GLY A 379 -5.52 -13.47 -5.38
N SER A 380 -6.04 -12.49 -4.64
CA SER A 380 -6.67 -12.75 -3.32
C SER A 380 -8.06 -13.38 -3.43
N GLY A 381 -8.60 -13.48 -4.65
CA GLY A 381 -9.88 -14.12 -4.95
C GLY A 381 -9.76 -15.63 -5.17
N ASP A 382 -10.53 -16.15 -6.08
CA ASP A 382 -10.67 -17.60 -6.39
C ASP A 382 -9.42 -18.24 -7.04
N LYS A 383 -8.43 -17.45 -7.45
CA LYS A 383 -7.13 -17.96 -7.93
C LYS A 383 -6.36 -18.72 -6.83
N GLY A 384 -6.51 -18.30 -5.56
CA GLY A 384 -5.85 -18.92 -4.41
C GLY A 384 -4.33 -18.80 -4.43
N THR A 385 -3.79 -17.71 -4.96
CA THR A 385 -2.35 -17.48 -5.14
C THR A 385 -1.82 -16.34 -4.25
N PRO A 386 -1.82 -16.48 -2.92
CA PRO A 386 -1.36 -15.45 -2.00
C PRO A 386 0.17 -15.35 -1.91
N VAL A 387 0.87 -16.23 -2.56
CA VAL A 387 2.33 -16.24 -2.67
C VAL A 387 2.70 -16.10 -4.13
N VAL A 388 3.74 -15.33 -4.42
CA VAL A 388 4.26 -15.14 -5.77
C VAL A 388 5.75 -15.46 -5.78
N LEU A 389 6.15 -16.29 -6.73
CA LEU A 389 7.55 -16.55 -7.04
C LEU A 389 7.98 -15.73 -8.24
N VAL A 390 8.98 -14.88 -8.07
CA VAL A 390 9.59 -14.10 -9.15
C VAL A 390 10.99 -14.61 -9.41
N GLN A 391 11.22 -15.13 -10.60
CA GLN A 391 12.50 -15.71 -11.02
C GLN A 391 13.19 -14.84 -12.05
N GLY A 392 14.53 -14.77 -11.99
CA GLY A 392 15.35 -14.03 -12.96
C GLY A 392 15.19 -12.52 -12.91
N TYR A 393 14.66 -11.95 -11.83
CA TYR A 393 14.51 -10.50 -11.70
C TYR A 393 15.86 -9.76 -11.70
N PHE A 394 16.87 -10.39 -11.14
CA PHE A 394 18.23 -9.85 -11.06
C PHE A 394 19.13 -10.27 -12.21
N ASP A 395 18.63 -11.06 -13.14
CA ASP A 395 19.37 -11.43 -14.35
C ASP A 395 19.52 -10.22 -15.27
N ASN A 396 20.51 -10.22 -16.09
CA ASN A 396 20.78 -9.14 -17.03
C ASN A 396 21.06 -9.67 -18.43
N TYR A 397 21.31 -8.78 -19.37
CA TYR A 397 21.50 -9.13 -20.79
C TYR A 397 22.70 -10.07 -21.08
N THR A 398 23.57 -10.28 -20.08
CA THR A 398 24.77 -11.14 -20.23
C THR A 398 24.61 -12.53 -19.63
N ASN A 399 23.43 -12.87 -19.08
CA ASN A 399 23.14 -14.18 -18.46
C ASN A 399 22.55 -15.16 -19.49
#